data_edcf24f2f04573ca44958c72dec5bb1a
#
_entry.id   edcf24f2f04573ca44958c72dec5bb1a
#
_cell.length_a   1.000
_cell.length_b   1.000
_cell.length_c   1.000
_cell.angle_alpha   90.00
_cell.angle_beta   90.00
_cell.angle_gamma   90.00
#
_symmetry.space_group_name_H-M   'P 1'
#
loop_
_entity.id
_entity.type
_entity.pdbx_description
1 polymer ?
#
loop_
_entity_poly.entity_id
_entity_poly.type
_entity_poly.pdbx_seq_one_letter_code
_entity_poly.pdbx_strand_id
1 'polypeptide(L)'
;MTETISKTMKAVLFDQHGSPEDLHWRDTDTPRPDKDEVLIRVRAAALNGFDPMMLSGETGLKTPFPMTPCGDFAGEIAALGDGVSDWRIGDRVNPYPILPVKGMMGETTPGAAAEYVCVPASVLIKMPDAVSFEDAAAMPVAYGTALRMIATRGDVQAGEKVLVLGAGGGVGVASIQFAKARGAYVIAAASGAHKLDR
;
A
#
# COMPACT_ATOMS: atom_id res chain seq x y z
N MET A 1 6.74 -28.24 -3.96
CA MET A 1 5.38 -28.55 -4.44
C MET A 1 4.70 -27.21 -4.67
N THR A 2 4.34 -26.88 -5.91
CA THR A 2 3.55 -25.67 -6.22
C THR A 2 2.14 -25.90 -5.67
N GLU A 3 1.75 -25.12 -4.69
CA GLU A 3 0.40 -25.15 -4.12
C GLU A 3 -0.61 -24.81 -5.23
N THR A 4 -1.65 -25.60 -5.37
CA THR A 4 -2.69 -25.34 -6.38
C THR A 4 -3.52 -24.14 -5.93
N ILE A 5 -3.47 -23.06 -6.71
CA ILE A 5 -4.26 -21.85 -6.43
C ILE A 5 -5.74 -22.14 -6.71
N SER A 6 -6.61 -21.90 -5.73
CA SER A 6 -8.06 -22.07 -5.88
C SER A 6 -8.63 -21.12 -6.93
N LYS A 7 -9.76 -21.49 -7.54
CA LYS A 7 -10.51 -20.63 -8.47
C LYS A 7 -11.19 -19.45 -7.76
N THR A 8 -11.47 -19.62 -6.48
CA THR A 8 -12.07 -18.58 -5.62
C THR A 8 -11.15 -18.28 -4.46
N MET A 9 -11.21 -17.05 -3.97
CA MET A 9 -10.48 -16.53 -2.83
C MET A 9 -11.39 -15.72 -1.93
N LYS A 10 -10.94 -15.41 -0.73
CA LYS A 10 -11.57 -14.44 0.16
C LYS A 10 -11.03 -13.03 -0.06
N ALA A 11 -11.93 -12.04 -0.04
CA ALA A 11 -11.58 -10.63 -0.09
C ALA A 11 -12.56 -9.79 0.74
N VAL A 12 -12.11 -8.65 1.22
CA VAL A 12 -12.98 -7.60 1.75
C VAL A 12 -13.51 -6.81 0.56
N LEU A 13 -14.82 -6.77 0.39
CA LEU A 13 -15.48 -6.12 -0.74
C LEU A 13 -16.57 -5.17 -0.25
N PHE A 14 -16.75 -4.07 -0.98
CA PHE A 14 -17.91 -3.20 -0.89
C PHE A 14 -18.48 -2.93 -2.28
N ASP A 15 -19.81 -2.89 -2.38
CA ASP A 15 -20.55 -2.82 -3.65
C ASP A 15 -21.03 -1.40 -4.00
N GLN A 16 -20.92 -0.48 -3.05
CA GLN A 16 -21.28 0.94 -3.17
C GLN A 16 -20.53 1.73 -2.10
N HIS A 17 -20.51 3.05 -2.24
CA HIS A 17 -20.02 3.92 -1.17
C HIS A 17 -20.91 3.81 0.07
N GLY A 18 -20.29 3.88 1.25
CA GLY A 18 -20.98 3.68 2.53
C GLY A 18 -20.08 3.88 3.74
N SER A 19 -20.23 3.01 4.71
CA SER A 19 -19.58 3.01 6.03
C SER A 19 -18.83 1.69 6.26
N PRO A 20 -18.06 1.55 7.35
CA PRO A 20 -17.35 0.30 7.66
C PRO A 20 -18.24 -0.94 7.73
N GLU A 21 -19.53 -0.77 8.03
CA GLU A 21 -20.53 -1.85 8.09
C GLU A 21 -20.84 -2.43 6.70
N ASP A 22 -20.53 -1.71 5.62
CA ASP A 22 -20.72 -2.14 4.23
C ASP A 22 -19.53 -2.95 3.69
N LEU A 23 -18.49 -3.15 4.50
CA LEU A 23 -17.35 -4.00 4.17
C LEU A 23 -17.66 -5.46 4.48
N HIS A 24 -17.58 -6.34 3.48
CA HIS A 24 -17.93 -7.75 3.63
C HIS A 24 -16.77 -8.66 3.24
N TRP A 25 -16.36 -9.54 4.18
CA TRP A 25 -15.43 -10.64 3.91
C TRP A 25 -16.17 -11.78 3.23
N ARG A 26 -15.99 -11.91 1.92
CA ARG A 26 -16.73 -12.88 1.10
C ARG A 26 -15.89 -13.51 0.00
N ASP A 27 -16.43 -14.58 -0.61
CA ASP A 27 -15.80 -15.23 -1.76
C ASP A 27 -15.91 -14.34 -3.00
N THR A 28 -14.84 -14.38 -3.80
CA THR A 28 -14.74 -13.78 -5.13
C THR A 28 -13.83 -14.63 -6.01
N ASP A 29 -13.82 -14.40 -7.31
CA ASP A 29 -12.91 -15.10 -8.20
C ASP A 29 -11.46 -14.71 -7.90
N THR A 30 -10.57 -15.72 -7.88
CA THR A 30 -9.13 -15.48 -7.80
C THR A 30 -8.66 -14.91 -9.14
N PRO A 31 -8.03 -13.71 -9.15
CA PRO A 31 -7.57 -13.11 -10.39
C PRO A 31 -6.46 -13.95 -11.02
N ARG A 32 -6.31 -13.84 -12.32
CA ARG A 32 -5.20 -14.45 -13.07
C ARG A 32 -4.31 -13.35 -13.63
N PRO A 33 -2.98 -13.51 -13.53
CA PRO A 33 -2.08 -12.52 -14.07
C PRO A 33 -2.16 -12.49 -15.59
N ASP A 34 -2.38 -11.31 -16.15
CA ASP A 34 -2.27 -11.04 -17.57
C ASP A 34 -0.80 -11.00 -18.02
N LYS A 35 -0.56 -10.71 -19.30
CA LYS A 35 0.79 -10.50 -19.81
C LYS A 35 1.50 -9.38 -19.00
N ASP A 36 2.76 -9.64 -18.64
CA ASP A 36 3.62 -8.76 -17.85
C ASP A 36 3.12 -8.46 -16.41
N GLU A 37 2.16 -9.27 -15.92
CA GLU A 37 1.66 -9.21 -14.53
C GLU A 37 2.12 -10.41 -13.71
N VAL A 38 2.01 -10.27 -12.38
CA VAL A 38 2.18 -11.36 -11.43
C VAL A 38 0.96 -11.47 -10.53
N LEU A 39 0.66 -12.69 -10.09
CA LEU A 39 -0.26 -12.94 -8.98
C LEU A 39 0.54 -13.00 -7.69
N ILE A 40 0.16 -12.20 -6.72
CA ILE A 40 0.79 -12.16 -5.40
C ILE A 40 -0.19 -12.74 -4.38
N ARG A 41 0.29 -13.69 -3.56
CA ARG A 41 -0.36 -14.07 -2.31
C ARG A 41 -0.08 -12.97 -1.29
N VAL A 42 -1.12 -12.26 -0.86
CA VAL A 42 -1.01 -11.22 0.15
C VAL A 42 -0.71 -11.84 1.51
N ARG A 43 0.33 -11.34 2.19
CA ARG A 43 0.72 -11.74 3.54
C ARG A 43 0.35 -10.70 4.57
N ALA A 44 0.41 -9.44 4.18
CA ALA A 44 -0.02 -8.29 4.97
C ALA A 44 -0.55 -7.20 4.06
N ALA A 45 -1.62 -6.53 4.47
CA ALA A 45 -2.14 -5.32 3.84
C ALA A 45 -2.27 -4.22 4.88
N ALA A 46 -2.08 -2.96 4.48
CA ALA A 46 -2.15 -1.82 5.39
C ALA A 46 -3.20 -0.80 4.92
N LEU A 47 -3.94 -0.27 5.89
CA LEU A 47 -4.89 0.81 5.69
C LEU A 47 -4.18 2.17 5.74
N ASN A 48 -4.56 3.03 4.83
CA ASN A 48 -4.18 4.43 4.82
C ASN A 48 -5.38 5.32 5.21
N GLY A 49 -5.14 6.56 5.60
CA GLY A 49 -6.21 7.52 5.86
C GLY A 49 -7.12 7.79 4.65
N PHE A 50 -6.69 7.37 3.48
CA PHE A 50 -7.43 7.47 2.23
C PHE A 50 -8.51 6.38 2.09
N ASP A 51 -8.30 5.18 2.61
CA ASP A 51 -9.26 4.06 2.46
C ASP A 51 -10.65 4.38 3.01
N PRO A 52 -10.82 5.00 4.21
CA PRO A 52 -12.14 5.44 4.67
C PRO A 52 -12.79 6.49 3.75
N MET A 53 -12.00 7.40 3.16
CA MET A 53 -12.53 8.42 2.23
C MET A 53 -12.99 7.78 0.91
N MET A 54 -12.31 6.73 0.45
CA MET A 54 -12.75 5.95 -0.71
C MET A 54 -14.05 5.21 -0.42
N LEU A 55 -14.14 4.59 0.75
CA LEU A 55 -15.36 3.88 1.18
C LEU A 55 -16.55 4.85 1.28
N SER A 56 -16.39 6.02 1.88
CA SER A 56 -17.46 7.02 2.02
C SER A 56 -17.82 7.74 0.71
N GLY A 57 -16.96 7.68 -0.31
CA GLY A 57 -17.12 8.42 -1.56
C GLY A 57 -16.72 9.90 -1.51
N GLU A 58 -16.12 10.34 -0.41
CA GLU A 58 -15.69 11.75 -0.24
C GLU A 58 -14.61 12.18 -1.24
N THR A 59 -13.88 11.23 -1.83
CA THR A 59 -12.83 11.53 -2.81
C THR A 59 -13.39 12.03 -4.15
N GLY A 60 -14.65 11.74 -4.45
CA GLY A 60 -15.28 12.03 -5.74
C GLY A 60 -14.70 11.24 -6.92
N LEU A 61 -13.82 10.27 -6.67
CA LEU A 61 -13.28 9.40 -7.70
C LEU A 61 -14.32 8.40 -8.17
N LYS A 62 -14.26 8.05 -9.46
CA LYS A 62 -15.11 6.98 -10.00
C LYS A 62 -14.56 5.62 -9.57
N THR A 63 -15.21 5.02 -8.58
CA THR A 63 -14.86 3.70 -8.05
C THR A 63 -15.49 2.58 -8.88
N PRO A 64 -14.73 1.62 -9.40
CA PRO A 64 -15.28 0.42 -10.02
C PRO A 64 -15.77 -0.55 -8.93
N PHE A 65 -17.08 -0.80 -8.86
CA PHE A 65 -17.64 -1.76 -7.91
C PHE A 65 -17.80 -3.16 -8.53
N PRO A 66 -17.68 -4.26 -7.75
CA PRO A 66 -17.27 -4.27 -6.33
C PRO A 66 -15.80 -3.88 -6.15
N MET A 67 -15.48 -3.19 -5.04
CA MET A 67 -14.16 -2.68 -4.76
C MET A 67 -13.56 -3.37 -3.52
N THR A 68 -12.25 -3.61 -3.56
CA THR A 68 -11.42 -4.07 -2.45
C THR A 68 -10.55 -2.91 -1.97
N PRO A 69 -10.54 -2.54 -0.68
CA PRO A 69 -9.66 -1.50 -0.15
C PRO A 69 -8.20 -1.95 -0.04
N CYS A 70 -7.35 -1.08 0.47
CA CYS A 70 -5.91 -1.21 0.70
C CYS A 70 -5.07 -1.13 -0.58
N GLY A 71 -4.39 0.00 -0.74
CA GLY A 71 -3.36 0.15 -1.79
C GLY A 71 -2.01 -0.42 -1.37
N ASP A 72 -1.76 -0.49 -0.08
CA ASP A 72 -0.48 -0.92 0.50
C ASP A 72 -0.53 -2.37 0.95
N PHE A 73 0.45 -3.17 0.52
CA PHE A 73 0.56 -4.56 0.91
C PHE A 73 1.96 -5.13 0.65
N ALA A 74 2.21 -6.31 1.22
CA ALA A 74 3.37 -7.13 0.94
C ALA A 74 2.96 -8.60 0.84
N GLY A 75 3.71 -9.37 0.06
CA GLY A 75 3.38 -10.77 -0.15
C GLY A 75 4.45 -11.55 -0.92
N GLU A 76 4.04 -12.69 -1.42
CA GLU A 76 4.90 -13.61 -2.19
C GLU A 76 4.29 -13.85 -3.57
N ILE A 77 5.12 -13.88 -4.59
CA ILE A 77 4.67 -14.21 -5.94
C ILE A 77 4.15 -15.65 -5.97
N ALA A 78 2.90 -15.81 -6.34
CA ALA A 78 2.21 -17.11 -6.42
C ALA A 78 2.11 -17.64 -7.87
N ALA A 79 2.03 -16.73 -8.86
CA ALA A 79 2.05 -17.09 -10.28
C ALA A 79 2.61 -15.95 -11.12
N LEU A 80 3.12 -16.28 -12.29
CA LEU A 80 3.68 -15.35 -13.27
C LEU A 80 2.81 -15.36 -14.52
N GLY A 81 2.51 -14.18 -15.04
CA GLY A 81 1.93 -14.02 -16.37
C GLY A 81 2.99 -14.14 -17.47
N ASP A 82 2.52 -14.24 -18.71
CA ASP A 82 3.41 -14.29 -19.88
C ASP A 82 4.30 -13.05 -19.95
N GLY A 83 5.57 -13.21 -20.33
CA GLY A 83 6.53 -12.11 -20.47
C GLY A 83 7.30 -11.77 -19.20
N VAL A 84 6.92 -12.27 -18.03
CA VAL A 84 7.65 -12.04 -16.76
C VAL A 84 8.84 -12.99 -16.66
N SER A 85 10.07 -12.45 -16.71
CA SER A 85 11.33 -13.23 -16.66
C SER A 85 12.20 -12.91 -15.43
N ASP A 86 12.04 -11.72 -14.86
CA ASP A 86 12.96 -11.19 -13.82
C ASP A 86 12.53 -11.61 -12.40
N TRP A 87 11.38 -12.27 -12.28
CA TRP A 87 10.79 -12.69 -11.03
C TRP A 87 10.57 -14.20 -10.96
N ARG A 88 10.45 -14.73 -9.75
CA ARG A 88 10.21 -16.16 -9.48
C ARG A 88 9.06 -16.35 -8.51
N ILE A 89 8.34 -17.46 -8.63
CA ILE A 89 7.37 -17.90 -7.62
C ILE A 89 8.09 -18.04 -6.26
N GLY A 90 7.49 -17.46 -5.23
CA GLY A 90 8.05 -17.40 -3.87
C GLY A 90 8.90 -16.15 -3.58
N ASP A 91 9.22 -15.32 -4.59
CA ASP A 91 9.87 -14.04 -4.32
C ASP A 91 8.99 -13.16 -3.42
N ARG A 92 9.61 -12.61 -2.37
CA ARG A 92 8.97 -11.69 -1.42
C ARG A 92 8.97 -10.29 -2.01
N VAL A 93 7.80 -9.69 -2.11
CA VAL A 93 7.62 -8.41 -2.81
C VAL A 93 6.72 -7.46 -2.06
N ASN A 94 7.00 -6.17 -2.27
CA ASN A 94 6.20 -5.05 -1.81
C ASN A 94 5.98 -4.12 -3.02
N PRO A 95 4.81 -4.10 -3.65
CA PRO A 95 4.58 -3.31 -4.85
C PRO A 95 4.40 -1.83 -4.58
N TYR A 96 4.81 -1.00 -5.52
CA TYR A 96 4.41 0.40 -5.55
C TYR A 96 2.94 0.51 -5.94
N PRO A 97 2.08 1.24 -5.19
CA PRO A 97 0.62 1.17 -5.34
C PRO A 97 0.08 1.89 -6.57
N ILE A 98 0.87 2.73 -7.24
CA ILE A 98 0.46 3.40 -8.48
C ILE A 98 0.81 2.48 -9.66
N LEU A 99 -0.24 2.02 -10.35
CA LEU A 99 -0.11 1.12 -11.49
C LEU A 99 -0.08 1.91 -12.79
N PRO A 100 0.92 1.70 -13.65
CA PRO A 100 0.95 2.34 -14.97
C PRO A 100 -0.35 2.09 -15.73
N VAL A 101 -0.95 3.15 -16.28
CA VAL A 101 -2.21 3.14 -17.06
C VAL A 101 -3.46 2.74 -16.27
N LYS A 102 -3.34 1.87 -15.25
CA LYS A 102 -4.50 1.35 -14.49
C LYS A 102 -4.93 2.26 -13.32
N GLY A 103 -4.06 3.17 -12.88
CA GLY A 103 -4.35 4.08 -11.78
C GLY A 103 -3.75 3.61 -10.44
N MET A 104 -4.47 3.75 -9.35
CA MET A 104 -3.98 3.41 -8.01
C MET A 104 -4.81 2.30 -7.39
N MET A 105 -4.13 1.38 -6.73
CA MET A 105 -4.76 0.27 -5.99
C MET A 105 -5.57 0.79 -4.81
N GLY A 106 -6.74 0.18 -4.59
CA GLY A 106 -7.68 0.62 -3.56
C GLY A 106 -8.46 1.89 -3.91
N GLU A 107 -8.22 2.49 -5.10
CA GLU A 107 -8.90 3.70 -5.59
C GLU A 107 -9.65 3.45 -6.89
N THR A 108 -8.90 3.24 -7.96
CA THR A 108 -9.41 3.06 -9.33
C THR A 108 -9.23 1.64 -9.84
N THR A 109 -8.50 0.84 -9.09
CA THR A 109 -8.36 -0.62 -9.27
C THR A 109 -8.53 -1.31 -7.92
N PRO A 110 -8.97 -2.59 -7.88
CA PRO A 110 -9.07 -3.33 -6.63
C PRO A 110 -7.78 -3.31 -5.83
N GLY A 111 -7.92 -3.16 -4.51
CA GLY A 111 -6.82 -3.17 -3.56
C GLY A 111 -6.46 -4.57 -3.07
N ALA A 112 -5.71 -4.63 -1.98
CA ALA A 112 -5.07 -5.84 -1.49
C ALA A 112 -5.64 -6.40 -0.19
N ALA A 113 -6.83 -5.93 0.27
CA ALA A 113 -7.55 -6.58 1.36
C ALA A 113 -8.19 -7.90 0.87
N ALA A 114 -7.37 -8.81 0.34
CA ALA A 114 -7.73 -10.07 -0.31
C ALA A 114 -6.61 -11.10 -0.12
N GLU A 115 -6.89 -12.37 -0.37
CA GLU A 115 -5.86 -13.41 -0.32
C GLU A 115 -4.86 -13.31 -1.47
N TYR A 116 -5.31 -12.83 -2.64
CA TYR A 116 -4.47 -12.66 -3.83
C TYR A 116 -4.80 -11.36 -4.56
N VAL A 117 -3.79 -10.83 -5.26
CA VAL A 117 -3.93 -9.66 -6.13
C VAL A 117 -3.00 -9.77 -7.34
N CYS A 118 -3.45 -9.26 -8.50
CA CYS A 118 -2.60 -9.15 -9.68
C CYS A 118 -2.09 -7.71 -9.83
N VAL A 119 -0.78 -7.58 -10.10
CA VAL A 119 -0.15 -6.30 -10.41
C VAL A 119 0.88 -6.45 -11.54
N PRO A 120 1.17 -5.37 -12.29
CA PRO A 120 2.27 -5.36 -13.24
C PRO A 120 3.61 -5.68 -12.56
N ALA A 121 4.43 -6.54 -13.17
CA ALA A 121 5.75 -6.88 -12.65
C ALA A 121 6.67 -5.65 -12.51
N SER A 122 6.44 -4.61 -13.29
CA SER A 122 7.22 -3.37 -13.28
C SER A 122 7.08 -2.52 -12.01
N VAL A 123 6.04 -2.75 -11.19
CA VAL A 123 5.85 -2.02 -9.92
C VAL A 123 6.40 -2.77 -8.72
N LEU A 124 6.96 -3.96 -8.92
CA LEU A 124 7.45 -4.79 -7.82
C LEU A 124 8.78 -4.27 -7.27
N ILE A 125 8.86 -4.28 -5.95
CA ILE A 125 10.07 -4.00 -5.18
C ILE A 125 10.40 -5.29 -4.40
N LYS A 126 11.62 -5.79 -4.57
CA LYS A 126 12.07 -6.98 -3.83
C LYS A 126 12.26 -6.63 -2.36
N MET A 127 11.67 -7.44 -1.49
CA MET A 127 11.82 -7.28 -0.05
C MET A 127 13.13 -7.91 0.43
N PRO A 128 13.89 -7.23 1.32
CA PRO A 128 14.96 -7.86 2.06
C PRO A 128 14.43 -8.98 2.98
N ASP A 129 15.21 -10.05 3.17
CA ASP A 129 14.80 -11.19 4.00
C ASP A 129 14.55 -10.81 5.46
N ALA A 130 15.27 -9.80 5.98
CA ALA A 130 15.14 -9.33 7.36
C ALA A 130 13.88 -8.49 7.63
N VAL A 131 13.14 -8.05 6.60
CA VAL A 131 11.95 -7.21 6.75
C VAL A 131 10.71 -8.09 6.84
N SER A 132 9.84 -7.87 7.84
CA SER A 132 8.55 -8.56 7.94
C SER A 132 7.58 -8.12 6.84
N PHE A 133 6.55 -8.93 6.56
CA PHE A 133 5.52 -8.52 5.60
C PHE A 133 4.70 -7.36 6.13
N GLU A 134 4.47 -7.31 7.44
CA GLU A 134 3.75 -6.25 8.12
C GLU A 134 4.49 -4.91 8.01
N ASP A 135 5.79 -4.88 8.28
CA ASP A 135 6.61 -3.67 8.14
C ASP A 135 6.65 -3.21 6.68
N ALA A 136 6.84 -4.14 5.75
CA ALA A 136 6.86 -3.81 4.33
C ALA A 136 5.51 -3.27 3.85
N ALA A 137 4.39 -3.87 4.25
CA ALA A 137 3.05 -3.43 3.88
C ALA A 137 2.73 -2.01 4.39
N ALA A 138 3.31 -1.58 5.53
CA ALA A 138 3.07 -0.26 6.10
C ALA A 138 3.83 0.89 5.39
N MET A 139 4.72 0.57 4.44
CA MET A 139 5.67 1.55 3.89
C MET A 139 5.21 2.30 2.62
N PRO A 140 4.56 1.69 1.62
CA PRO A 140 4.53 2.26 0.26
C PRO A 140 3.95 3.67 0.19
N VAL A 141 2.74 3.88 0.63
CA VAL A 141 2.09 5.21 0.55
C VAL A 141 2.71 6.19 1.52
N ALA A 142 2.75 5.86 2.82
CA ALA A 142 3.16 6.80 3.85
C ALA A 142 4.65 7.14 3.76
N TYR A 143 5.51 6.14 3.73
CA TYR A 143 6.97 6.35 3.71
C TYR A 143 7.47 6.78 2.33
N GLY A 144 6.90 6.24 1.24
CA GLY A 144 7.20 6.69 -0.11
C GLY A 144 6.88 8.18 -0.31
N THR A 145 5.73 8.64 0.19
CA THR A 145 5.34 10.04 0.18
C THR A 145 6.30 10.89 1.02
N ALA A 146 6.58 10.48 2.24
CA ALA A 146 7.48 11.22 3.15
C ALA A 146 8.92 11.29 2.61
N LEU A 147 9.43 10.19 2.05
CA LEU A 147 10.76 10.17 1.41
C LEU A 147 10.83 11.20 0.27
N ARG A 148 9.79 11.21 -0.58
CA ARG A 148 9.71 12.19 -1.67
C ARG A 148 9.66 13.62 -1.14
N MET A 149 8.88 13.88 -0.09
CA MET A 149 8.75 15.22 0.52
C MET A 149 10.07 15.68 1.15
N ILE A 150 10.68 14.85 2.01
CA ILE A 150 11.85 15.23 2.81
C ILE A 150 13.15 15.16 2.01
N ALA A 151 13.37 14.07 1.28
CA ALA A 151 14.64 13.85 0.59
C ALA A 151 14.64 14.42 -0.83
N THR A 152 13.58 14.15 -1.63
CA THR A 152 13.62 14.49 -3.06
C THR A 152 13.20 15.92 -3.36
N ARG A 153 12.18 16.43 -2.69
CA ARG A 153 11.62 17.76 -2.94
C ARG A 153 12.11 18.81 -1.94
N GLY A 154 12.14 18.45 -0.66
CA GLY A 154 12.61 19.34 0.40
C GLY A 154 14.13 19.41 0.47
N ASP A 155 14.81 18.36 0.00
CA ASP A 155 16.27 18.19 0.10
C ASP A 155 16.83 18.60 1.47
N VAL A 156 16.13 18.16 2.52
CA VAL A 156 16.41 18.54 3.92
C VAL A 156 17.85 18.16 4.28
N GLN A 157 18.60 19.12 4.80
CA GLN A 157 20.00 18.98 5.19
C GLN A 157 20.17 18.90 6.71
N ALA A 158 21.30 18.39 7.16
CA ALA A 158 21.65 18.35 8.57
C ALA A 158 21.70 19.77 9.17
N GLY A 159 21.13 19.93 10.37
CA GLY A 159 21.03 21.20 11.08
C GLY A 159 19.86 22.09 10.67
N GLU A 160 19.12 21.76 9.60
CA GLU A 160 17.91 22.50 9.24
C GLU A 160 16.77 22.25 10.24
N LYS A 161 15.83 23.20 10.32
CA LYS A 161 14.62 23.09 11.15
C LYS A 161 13.44 22.71 10.26
N VAL A 162 12.79 21.59 10.55
CA VAL A 162 11.64 21.06 9.80
C VAL A 162 10.41 21.05 10.68
N LEU A 163 9.38 21.81 10.29
CA LEU A 163 8.07 21.76 10.93
C LEU A 163 7.20 20.71 10.22
N VAL A 164 6.78 19.68 10.97
CA VAL A 164 5.88 18.63 10.48
C VAL A 164 4.48 18.86 11.05
N LEU A 165 3.55 19.27 10.18
CA LEU A 165 2.13 19.38 10.51
C LEU A 165 1.44 18.02 10.37
N GLY A 166 0.50 17.69 11.27
CA GLY A 166 -0.16 16.39 11.29
C GLY A 166 0.77 15.25 11.70
N ALA A 167 1.67 15.51 12.63
CA ALA A 167 2.74 14.61 13.07
C ALA A 167 2.28 13.23 13.54
N GLY A 168 1.02 13.07 13.98
CA GLY A 168 0.46 11.78 14.40
C GLY A 168 -0.12 10.93 13.27
N GLY A 169 -0.10 11.39 12.01
CA GLY A 169 -0.52 10.60 10.85
C GLY A 169 0.64 9.82 10.23
N GLY A 170 0.34 8.83 9.37
CA GLY A 170 1.36 7.96 8.75
C GLY A 170 2.47 8.74 8.04
N VAL A 171 2.12 9.66 7.15
CA VAL A 171 3.10 10.52 6.44
C VAL A 171 3.84 11.43 7.42
N GLY A 172 3.17 11.94 8.48
CA GLY A 172 3.79 12.77 9.50
C GLY A 172 4.88 12.03 10.28
N VAL A 173 4.56 10.82 10.76
CA VAL A 173 5.51 9.95 11.48
C VAL A 173 6.70 9.61 10.58
N ALA A 174 6.46 9.19 9.34
CA ALA A 174 7.52 8.87 8.39
C ALA A 174 8.39 10.10 8.07
N SER A 175 7.78 11.29 7.92
CA SER A 175 8.51 12.55 7.68
C SER A 175 9.43 12.91 8.84
N ILE A 176 8.97 12.73 10.10
CA ILE A 176 9.79 12.93 11.30
C ILE A 176 11.00 12.00 11.27
N GLN A 177 10.80 10.73 10.99
CA GLN A 177 11.87 9.73 10.95
C GLN A 177 12.91 10.07 9.87
N PHE A 178 12.47 10.38 8.64
CA PHE A 178 13.39 10.75 7.56
C PHE A 178 14.15 12.05 7.84
N ALA A 179 13.47 13.10 8.35
CA ALA A 179 14.13 14.36 8.69
C ALA A 179 15.18 14.17 9.80
N LYS A 180 14.85 13.40 10.84
CA LYS A 180 15.81 13.06 11.91
C LYS A 180 16.98 12.23 11.38
N ALA A 181 16.75 11.23 10.54
CA ALA A 181 17.80 10.43 9.92
C ALA A 181 18.76 11.27 9.06
N ARG A 182 18.28 12.38 8.49
CA ARG A 182 19.12 13.36 7.76
C ARG A 182 19.77 14.41 8.67
N GLY A 183 19.61 14.31 9.99
CA GLY A 183 20.23 15.20 10.95
C GLY A 183 19.53 16.55 11.14
N ALA A 184 18.29 16.68 10.72
CA ALA A 184 17.50 17.89 10.91
C ALA A 184 16.93 17.99 12.35
N TYR A 185 16.67 19.21 12.79
CA TYR A 185 15.90 19.51 14.00
C TYR A 185 14.40 19.50 13.65
N VAL A 186 13.64 18.57 14.23
CA VAL A 186 12.21 18.39 13.89
C VAL A 186 11.32 19.03 14.95
N ILE A 187 10.37 19.85 14.48
CA ILE A 187 9.27 20.39 15.27
C ILE A 187 8.00 19.67 14.82
N ALA A 188 7.42 18.86 15.71
CA ALA A 188 6.19 18.11 15.45
C ALA A 188 4.96 18.87 15.95
N ALA A 189 3.95 19.02 15.10
CA ALA A 189 2.67 19.63 15.45
C ALA A 189 1.52 18.66 15.21
N ALA A 190 0.69 18.44 16.23
CA ALA A 190 -0.48 17.57 16.18
C ALA A 190 -1.69 18.22 16.88
N SER A 191 -2.91 17.76 16.54
CA SER A 191 -4.17 18.33 17.01
C SER A 191 -4.57 17.96 18.45
N GLY A 192 -3.75 17.21 19.18
CA GLY A 192 -4.08 16.80 20.54
C GLY A 192 -2.88 16.27 21.31
N ALA A 193 -2.83 16.53 22.62
CA ALA A 193 -1.73 16.15 23.50
C ALA A 193 -1.40 14.65 23.40
N HIS A 194 -2.42 13.79 23.39
CA HIS A 194 -2.25 12.33 23.28
C HIS A 194 -1.51 11.85 22.01
N LYS A 195 -1.42 12.72 20.98
CA LYS A 195 -0.66 12.44 19.75
C LYS A 195 0.79 12.92 19.84
N LEU A 196 1.10 13.77 20.79
CA LEU A 196 2.44 14.32 21.00
C LEU A 196 3.27 13.47 21.97
N ASP A 197 2.60 12.59 22.74
CA ASP A 197 3.23 11.69 23.73
C ASP A 197 3.73 10.38 23.10
N ARG A 198 3.58 10.23 21.77
CA ARG A 198 4.05 9.09 20.97
C ARG A 198 5.34 9.42 20.23
#